data_209eb827cf753506f379081d1fd0f78e
#
_entry.id   209eb827cf753506f379081d1fd0f78e
#
_cell.length_a   1.000
_cell.length_b   1.000
_cell.length_c   1.000
_cell.angle_alpha   90.00
_cell.angle_beta   90.00
_cell.angle_gamma   90.00
#
_symmetry.space_group_name_H-M   'P 1'
#
loop_
_entity.id
_entity.type
_entity.pdbx_description
1 polymer ?
#
loop_
_entity_poly.entity_id
_entity_poly.type
_entity_poly.pdbx_seq_one_letter_code
_entity_poly.pdbx_strand_id
1 'polypeptide(L)'
;WQRHTHITKLKMSKQEQKDEHKQTDGSPEVKAKIRRMQMESSANAARQQAALEDVPNATAIITNPTHFAVALQYDVGSSNAPKILAMGRGKIAEMIIERGNESKITIFQSPLLARALFFSGDIGAEIPEMLYQAVAVVLAYIYRVDRGENLERPDIELPKDMRFDEFGRQLAMGTGGYDA
;
A
#
# COMPACT_ATOMS: atom_id res chain seq x y z
N TRP A 1 -29.43 46.67 -43.79
CA TRP A 1 -30.21 45.57 -43.20
C TRP A 1 -29.34 44.32 -43.00
N GLN A 2 -28.55 43.93 -43.96
CA GLN A 2 -27.72 42.69 -43.91
C GLN A 2 -26.60 42.74 -42.88
N ARG A 3 -26.03 43.89 -42.51
CA ARG A 3 -24.97 44.02 -41.53
C ARG A 3 -25.47 43.80 -40.09
N HIS A 4 -26.73 44.14 -39.80
CA HIS A 4 -27.32 44.02 -38.45
C HIS A 4 -27.66 42.57 -38.13
N THR A 5 -28.11 41.77 -39.13
CA THR A 5 -28.40 40.35 -38.99
C THR A 5 -27.14 39.50 -38.81
N HIS A 6 -25.99 39.94 -39.33
CA HIS A 6 -24.72 39.23 -39.18
C HIS A 6 -24.12 39.38 -37.79
N ILE A 7 -24.26 40.60 -37.18
CA ILE A 7 -23.76 40.86 -35.82
C ILE A 7 -24.61 40.19 -34.73
N THR A 8 -25.93 40.03 -34.95
CA THR A 8 -26.80 39.30 -34.01
C THR A 8 -26.56 37.78 -34.04
N LYS A 9 -26.12 37.22 -35.17
CA LYS A 9 -25.73 35.81 -35.27
C LYS A 9 -24.38 35.50 -34.63
N LEU A 10 -23.50 36.50 -34.42
CA LEU A 10 -22.19 36.37 -33.77
C LEU A 10 -22.24 36.58 -32.27
N LYS A 11 -23.37 37.05 -31.72
CA LYS A 11 -23.56 37.16 -30.27
C LYS A 11 -23.96 35.79 -29.74
N MET A 12 -22.99 35.14 -29.11
CA MET A 12 -23.27 33.93 -28.33
C MET A 12 -24.41 34.21 -27.36
N SER A 13 -25.38 33.31 -27.29
CA SER A 13 -26.44 33.41 -26.30
C SER A 13 -25.84 33.25 -24.90
N LYS A 14 -26.49 33.89 -23.88
CA LYS A 14 -26.05 33.68 -22.48
C LYS A 14 -26.03 32.20 -22.05
N GLN A 15 -26.75 31.38 -22.78
CA GLN A 15 -26.80 29.95 -22.58
C GLN A 15 -25.53 29.27 -23.14
N GLU A 16 -25.13 29.64 -24.36
CA GLU A 16 -23.90 29.13 -25.01
C GLU A 16 -22.66 29.55 -24.25
N GLN A 17 -22.59 30.77 -23.71
CA GLN A 17 -21.52 31.21 -22.82
C GLN A 17 -21.46 30.40 -21.51
N LYS A 18 -22.60 30.05 -20.93
CA LYS A 18 -22.65 29.18 -19.73
C LYS A 18 -22.22 27.75 -20.04
N ASP A 19 -22.55 27.24 -21.20
CA ASP A 19 -22.21 25.89 -21.61
C ASP A 19 -20.74 25.80 -22.01
N GLU A 20 -20.19 26.83 -22.62
CA GLU A 20 -18.75 26.95 -22.94
C GLU A 20 -17.92 27.13 -21.66
N HIS A 21 -18.39 27.90 -20.67
CA HIS A 21 -17.77 27.99 -19.34
C HIS A 21 -17.82 26.67 -18.58
N LYS A 22 -18.90 25.87 -18.73
CA LYS A 22 -18.98 24.53 -18.16
C LYS A 22 -18.03 23.53 -18.83
N GLN A 23 -17.83 23.66 -20.13
CA GLN A 23 -16.91 22.80 -20.88
C GLN A 23 -15.45 23.15 -20.65
N THR A 24 -15.13 24.44 -20.52
CA THR A 24 -13.74 24.92 -20.39
C THR A 24 -13.24 24.85 -18.93
N ASP A 25 -14.09 25.10 -17.96
CA ASP A 25 -13.74 25.17 -16.53
C ASP A 25 -14.06 23.91 -15.73
N GLY A 26 -14.68 22.90 -16.34
CA GLY A 26 -15.21 21.71 -15.69
C GLY A 26 -16.43 22.01 -14.82
N SER A 27 -17.33 21.03 -14.67
CA SER A 27 -18.49 21.20 -13.80
C SER A 27 -18.05 21.41 -12.35
N PRO A 28 -18.81 22.12 -11.50
CA PRO A 28 -18.52 22.28 -10.06
C PRO A 28 -18.30 20.92 -9.37
N GLU A 29 -18.97 19.88 -9.85
CA GLU A 29 -18.86 18.50 -9.36
C GLU A 29 -17.47 17.90 -9.67
N VAL A 30 -16.94 18.16 -10.88
CA VAL A 30 -15.60 17.71 -11.28
C VAL A 30 -14.53 18.43 -10.45
N LYS A 31 -14.65 19.73 -10.26
CA LYS A 31 -13.74 20.52 -9.39
C LYS A 31 -13.77 20.01 -7.95
N ALA A 32 -14.97 19.75 -7.41
CA ALA A 32 -15.13 19.20 -6.07
C ALA A 32 -14.49 17.79 -5.95
N LYS A 33 -14.67 16.93 -6.95
CA LYS A 33 -14.07 15.60 -7.00
C LYS A 33 -12.55 15.67 -7.05
N ILE A 34 -11.98 16.52 -7.91
CA ILE A 34 -10.53 16.72 -8.00
C ILE A 34 -9.97 17.21 -6.66
N ARG A 35 -10.63 18.21 -6.03
CA ARG A 35 -10.20 18.73 -4.74
C ARG A 35 -10.24 17.67 -3.63
N ARG A 36 -11.27 16.84 -3.62
CA ARG A 36 -11.37 15.72 -2.69
C ARG A 36 -10.25 14.71 -2.90
N MET A 37 -9.98 14.32 -4.14
CA MET A 37 -8.88 13.40 -4.47
C MET A 37 -7.51 13.97 -4.08
N GLN A 38 -7.29 15.30 -4.27
CA GLN A 38 -6.06 15.96 -3.84
C GLN A 38 -5.92 15.96 -2.31
N MET A 39 -7.00 16.22 -1.57
CA MET A 39 -6.99 16.16 -0.11
C MET A 39 -6.72 14.74 0.40
N GLU A 40 -7.35 13.74 -0.17
CA GLU A 40 -7.13 12.33 0.18
C GLU A 40 -5.69 11.89 -0.13
N SER A 41 -5.14 12.31 -1.27
CA SER A 41 -3.75 12.04 -1.65
C SER A 41 -2.75 12.69 -0.67
N SER A 42 -2.98 13.97 -0.31
CA SER A 42 -2.16 14.69 0.68
C SER A 42 -2.21 14.03 2.07
N ALA A 43 -3.40 13.63 2.52
CA ALA A 43 -3.56 12.96 3.82
C ALA A 43 -2.84 11.60 3.83
N ASN A 44 -2.94 10.82 2.75
CA ASN A 44 -2.24 9.56 2.61
C ASN A 44 -0.71 9.74 2.59
N ALA A 45 -0.21 10.75 1.88
CA ALA A 45 1.21 11.07 1.87
C ALA A 45 1.74 11.44 3.27
N ALA A 46 1.00 12.28 4.00
CA ALA A 46 1.34 12.65 5.37
C ALA A 46 1.33 11.44 6.32
N ARG A 47 0.34 10.54 6.18
CA ARG A 47 0.26 9.30 6.96
C ARG A 47 1.43 8.37 6.67
N GLN A 48 1.84 8.23 5.41
CA GLN A 48 3.00 7.45 5.04
C GLN A 48 4.31 8.05 5.57
N GLN A 49 4.44 9.37 5.51
CA GLN A 49 5.62 10.05 6.05
C GLN A 49 5.73 9.86 7.57
N ALA A 50 4.64 10.01 8.32
CA ALA A 50 4.60 9.74 9.74
C ALA A 50 4.94 8.27 10.06
N ALA A 51 4.40 7.33 9.29
CA ALA A 51 4.68 5.91 9.44
C ALA A 51 6.17 5.56 9.23
N LEU A 52 6.87 6.27 8.32
CA LEU A 52 8.30 6.10 8.14
C LEU A 52 9.12 6.50 9.38
N GLU A 53 8.64 7.44 10.17
CA GLU A 53 9.30 7.85 11.43
C GLU A 53 9.16 6.78 12.52
N ASP A 54 8.14 5.93 12.44
CA ASP A 54 7.92 4.83 13.37
C ASP A 54 8.70 3.55 13.02
N VAL A 55 9.32 3.46 11.85
CA VAL A 55 10.09 2.27 11.43
C VAL A 55 11.15 1.85 12.45
N PRO A 56 11.90 2.75 13.12
CA PRO A 56 12.86 2.38 14.14
C PRO A 56 12.28 1.60 15.33
N ASN A 57 10.97 1.68 15.54
CA ASN A 57 10.24 0.96 16.60
C ASN A 57 9.76 -0.43 16.16
N ALA A 58 10.06 -0.83 14.92
CA ALA A 58 9.64 -2.13 14.40
C ALA A 58 10.45 -3.27 15.03
N THR A 59 9.80 -4.42 15.20
CA THR A 59 10.44 -5.68 15.60
C THR A 59 11.04 -6.40 14.40
N ALA A 60 10.43 -6.27 13.24
CA ALA A 60 10.84 -6.92 12.00
C ALA A 60 10.35 -6.17 10.77
N ILE A 61 11.06 -6.33 9.66
CA ILE A 61 10.62 -5.84 8.36
C ILE A 61 10.51 -7.02 7.41
N ILE A 62 9.31 -7.21 6.83
CA ILE A 62 9.04 -8.24 5.84
C ILE A 62 9.15 -7.61 4.45
N THR A 63 9.94 -8.21 3.55
CA THR A 63 10.20 -7.60 2.24
C THR A 63 9.93 -8.54 1.07
N ASN A 64 9.47 -7.94 -0.02
CA ASN A 64 9.67 -8.43 -1.37
C ASN A 64 10.68 -7.48 -2.02
N PRO A 65 11.93 -7.88 -2.23
CA PRO A 65 13.00 -6.98 -2.68
C PRO A 65 12.54 -6.11 -3.86
N THR A 66 12.88 -4.82 -3.78
CA THR A 66 12.56 -3.76 -4.77
C THR A 66 11.07 -3.43 -4.94
N HIS A 67 10.13 -4.22 -4.41
CA HIS A 67 8.70 -4.03 -4.65
C HIS A 67 7.93 -3.60 -3.41
N PHE A 68 8.04 -4.34 -2.30
CA PHE A 68 7.24 -4.13 -1.09
C PHE A 68 8.07 -4.26 0.18
N ALA A 69 7.76 -3.44 1.18
CA ALA A 69 8.25 -3.59 2.54
C ALA A 69 7.14 -3.29 3.54
N VAL A 70 7.07 -4.10 4.59
CA VAL A 70 6.11 -3.96 5.69
C VAL A 70 6.87 -4.07 7.01
N ALA A 71 6.84 -3.01 7.81
CA ALA A 71 7.42 -2.96 9.15
C ALA A 71 6.38 -3.37 10.18
N LEU A 72 6.70 -4.38 10.97
CA LEU A 72 5.83 -4.96 11.99
C LEU A 72 6.38 -4.67 13.38
N GLN A 73 5.49 -4.34 14.31
CA GLN A 73 5.75 -4.28 15.73
C GLN A 73 5.03 -5.40 16.44
N TYR A 74 5.73 -6.08 17.32
CA TYR A 74 5.17 -7.11 18.18
C TYR A 74 5.83 -7.08 19.55
N ASP A 75 5.01 -6.96 20.59
CA ASP A 75 5.47 -7.01 21.97
C ASP A 75 5.36 -8.43 22.48
N VAL A 76 6.52 -9.06 22.74
CA VAL A 76 6.58 -10.44 23.24
C VAL A 76 5.93 -10.51 24.62
N GLY A 77 4.93 -11.38 24.74
CA GLY A 77 4.15 -11.55 25.99
C GLY A 77 2.86 -10.71 26.06
N SER A 78 2.60 -9.86 25.08
CA SER A 78 1.29 -9.24 24.96
C SER A 78 0.27 -10.22 24.37
N SER A 79 -1.00 -10.01 24.69
CA SER A 79 -2.12 -10.76 24.08
C SER A 79 -2.54 -10.19 22.71
N ASN A 80 -1.89 -9.10 22.28
CA ASN A 80 -2.26 -8.39 21.04
C ASN A 80 -1.56 -9.01 19.84
N ALA A 81 -2.20 -8.94 18.69
CA ALA A 81 -1.59 -9.33 17.43
C ALA A 81 -0.49 -8.34 16.99
N PRO A 82 0.46 -8.77 16.14
CA PRO A 82 1.43 -7.87 15.54
C PRO A 82 0.74 -6.73 14.79
N LYS A 83 1.32 -5.51 14.92
CA LYS A 83 0.79 -4.29 14.32
C LYS A 83 1.67 -3.84 13.16
N ILE A 84 1.05 -3.31 12.11
CA ILE A 84 1.74 -2.71 10.99
C ILE A 84 2.09 -1.26 11.34
N LEU A 85 3.39 -0.95 11.48
CA LEU A 85 3.84 0.42 11.71
C LEU A 85 3.96 1.21 10.41
N ALA A 86 4.57 0.59 9.40
CA ALA A 86 4.75 1.18 8.09
C ALA A 86 4.64 0.12 7.00
N MET A 87 4.14 0.50 5.86
CA MET A 87 4.15 -0.34 4.67
C MET A 87 4.28 0.53 3.43
N GLY A 88 4.96 0.02 2.42
CA GLY A 88 5.19 0.78 1.21
C GLY A 88 5.52 -0.08 0.00
N ARG A 89 5.41 0.55 -1.17
CA ARG A 89 5.76 -0.01 -2.46
C ARG A 89 6.82 0.85 -3.14
N GLY A 90 7.73 0.24 -3.91
CA GLY A 90 8.75 0.95 -4.68
C GLY A 90 9.63 1.83 -3.78
N LYS A 91 9.68 3.12 -4.05
CA LYS A 91 10.54 4.06 -3.31
C LYS A 91 10.26 4.11 -1.79
N ILE A 92 9.00 3.97 -1.40
CA ILE A 92 8.64 3.93 0.03
C ILE A 92 9.15 2.64 0.67
N ALA A 93 9.08 1.51 -0.04
CA ALA A 93 9.66 0.26 0.43
C ALA A 93 11.18 0.37 0.62
N GLU A 94 11.89 1.02 -0.31
CA GLU A 94 13.32 1.30 -0.19
C GLU A 94 13.63 2.14 1.07
N MET A 95 12.85 3.20 1.32
CA MET A 95 13.01 4.04 2.52
C MET A 95 12.74 3.28 3.81
N ILE A 96 11.77 2.37 3.84
CA ILE A 96 11.51 1.50 5.00
C ILE A 96 12.70 0.59 5.25
N ILE A 97 13.24 -0.02 4.20
CA ILE A 97 14.40 -0.93 4.27
C ILE A 97 15.65 -0.16 4.75
N GLU A 98 15.90 1.03 4.20
CA GLU A 98 17.02 1.89 4.58
C GLU A 98 16.96 2.26 6.07
N ARG A 99 15.84 2.78 6.55
CA ARG A 99 15.63 3.11 7.97
C ARG A 99 15.71 1.88 8.88
N GLY A 100 15.21 0.74 8.41
CA GLY A 100 15.35 -0.52 9.13
C GLY A 100 16.80 -0.95 9.30
N ASN A 101 17.61 -0.83 8.26
CA ASN A 101 19.05 -1.11 8.30
C ASN A 101 19.78 -0.16 9.24
N GLU A 102 19.51 1.14 9.19
CA GLU A 102 20.07 2.16 10.08
C GLU A 102 19.76 1.86 11.55
N SER A 103 18.54 1.39 11.81
CA SER A 103 18.05 1.03 13.15
C SER A 103 18.41 -0.40 13.56
N LYS A 104 19.12 -1.15 12.72
CA LYS A 104 19.49 -2.56 12.95
C LYS A 104 18.30 -3.49 13.15
N ILE A 105 17.18 -3.19 12.50
CA ILE A 105 16.00 -4.04 12.50
C ILE A 105 16.24 -5.23 11.57
N THR A 106 15.90 -6.43 12.02
CA THR A 106 16.06 -7.64 11.21
C THR A 106 15.08 -7.63 10.04
N ILE A 107 15.63 -7.81 8.82
CA ILE A 107 14.86 -7.83 7.58
C ILE A 107 14.70 -9.27 7.14
N PHE A 108 13.45 -9.70 7.00
CA PHE A 108 13.09 -11.02 6.52
C PHE A 108 12.50 -10.94 5.11
N GLN A 109 13.17 -11.56 4.15
CA GLN A 109 12.72 -11.56 2.77
C GLN A 109 11.68 -12.65 2.55
N SER A 110 10.44 -12.31 2.32
CA SER A 110 9.36 -13.24 1.93
C SER A 110 8.40 -12.54 0.96
N PRO A 111 8.59 -12.73 -0.35
CA PRO A 111 7.79 -12.04 -1.37
C PRO A 111 6.28 -12.30 -1.22
N LEU A 112 5.89 -13.53 -0.91
CA LEU A 112 4.48 -13.89 -0.73
C LEU A 112 3.88 -13.21 0.50
N LEU A 113 4.58 -13.28 1.65
CA LEU A 113 4.09 -12.68 2.89
C LEU A 113 4.08 -11.16 2.84
N ALA A 114 5.10 -10.53 2.23
CA ALA A 114 5.15 -9.09 2.06
C ALA A 114 3.97 -8.57 1.23
N ARG A 115 3.63 -9.25 0.13
CA ARG A 115 2.44 -8.92 -0.66
C ARG A 115 1.14 -9.13 0.10
N ALA A 116 1.01 -10.26 0.80
CA ALA A 116 -0.16 -10.54 1.61
C ALA A 116 -0.41 -9.44 2.65
N LEU A 117 0.61 -9.08 3.41
CA LEU A 117 0.53 -8.01 4.41
C LEU A 117 0.21 -6.64 3.77
N PHE A 118 0.84 -6.33 2.64
CA PHE A 118 0.64 -5.05 1.96
C PHE A 118 -0.78 -4.88 1.41
N PHE A 119 -1.35 -5.92 0.79
CA PHE A 119 -2.66 -5.83 0.16
C PHE A 119 -3.84 -6.08 1.10
N SER A 120 -3.62 -6.71 2.25
CA SER A 120 -4.68 -7.02 3.21
C SER A 120 -4.60 -6.25 4.52
N GLY A 121 -3.46 -5.60 4.81
CA GLY A 121 -3.22 -4.85 6.03
C GLY A 121 -3.45 -3.34 5.88
N ASP A 122 -3.36 -2.62 6.99
CA ASP A 122 -3.38 -1.16 7.01
C ASP A 122 -2.40 -0.62 8.06
N ILE A 123 -1.82 0.57 7.78
CA ILE A 123 -0.88 1.24 8.69
C ILE A 123 -1.60 1.57 10.01
N GLY A 124 -0.96 1.19 11.12
CA GLY A 124 -1.49 1.42 12.46
C GLY A 124 -2.49 0.38 12.94
N ALA A 125 -2.89 -0.58 12.10
CA ALA A 125 -3.78 -1.68 12.46
C ALA A 125 -3.01 -2.97 12.80
N GLU A 126 -3.67 -3.89 13.47
CA GLU A 126 -3.20 -5.26 13.62
C GLU A 126 -3.22 -5.99 12.27
N ILE A 127 -2.35 -6.96 12.11
CA ILE A 127 -2.33 -7.79 10.90
C ILE A 127 -3.64 -8.61 10.79
N PRO A 128 -4.07 -8.99 9.58
CA PRO A 128 -5.21 -9.88 9.40
C PRO A 128 -5.01 -11.24 10.08
N GLU A 129 -6.06 -11.76 10.71
CA GLU A 129 -6.04 -13.02 11.45
C GLU A 129 -5.51 -14.20 10.60
N MET A 130 -5.86 -14.24 9.32
CA MET A 130 -5.41 -15.26 8.38
C MET A 130 -3.87 -15.31 8.21
N LEU A 131 -3.17 -14.25 8.58
CA LEU A 131 -1.70 -14.15 8.50
C LEU A 131 -0.99 -14.38 9.83
N TYR A 132 -1.72 -14.58 10.94
CA TYR A 132 -1.14 -14.74 12.29
C TYR A 132 -0.11 -15.87 12.34
N GLN A 133 -0.45 -17.03 11.80
CA GLN A 133 0.45 -18.20 11.82
C GLN A 133 1.73 -17.92 11.01
N ALA A 134 1.60 -17.35 9.82
CA ALA A 134 2.74 -17.05 8.95
C ALA A 134 3.67 -16.01 9.59
N VAL A 135 3.11 -14.96 10.15
CA VAL A 135 3.88 -13.90 10.83
C VAL A 135 4.50 -14.43 12.12
N ALA A 136 3.81 -15.26 12.89
CA ALA A 136 4.35 -15.87 14.11
C ALA A 136 5.59 -16.73 13.83
N VAL A 137 5.59 -17.51 12.75
CA VAL A 137 6.75 -18.30 12.32
C VAL A 137 7.95 -17.40 12.02
N VAL A 138 7.73 -16.29 11.30
CA VAL A 138 8.79 -15.33 10.97
C VAL A 138 9.33 -14.65 12.22
N LEU A 139 8.46 -14.16 13.10
CA LEU A 139 8.87 -13.48 14.34
C LEU A 139 9.62 -14.42 15.27
N ALA A 140 9.17 -15.67 15.40
CA ALA A 140 9.88 -16.68 16.19
C ALA A 140 11.27 -16.98 15.63
N TYR A 141 11.40 -17.07 14.31
CA TYR A 141 12.69 -17.25 13.63
C TYR A 141 13.62 -16.05 13.91
N ILE A 142 13.14 -14.83 13.68
CA ILE A 142 13.91 -13.60 13.92
C ILE A 142 14.40 -13.53 15.37
N TYR A 143 13.50 -13.78 16.33
CA TYR A 143 13.83 -13.74 17.76
C TYR A 143 14.93 -14.73 18.15
N ARG A 144 14.96 -15.91 17.52
CA ARG A 144 16.01 -16.92 17.76
C ARG A 144 17.32 -16.55 17.07
N VAL A 145 17.26 -16.00 15.85
CA VAL A 145 18.45 -15.52 15.13
C VAL A 145 19.10 -14.36 15.87
N ASP A 146 18.32 -13.43 16.41
CA ASP A 146 18.83 -12.28 17.19
C ASP A 146 19.50 -12.73 18.50
N ARG A 147 19.19 -13.92 18.98
CA ARG A 147 19.90 -14.59 20.11
C ARG A 147 21.16 -15.33 19.69
N GLY A 148 21.52 -15.31 18.43
CA GLY A 148 22.72 -15.96 17.90
C GLY A 148 22.52 -17.43 17.55
N GLU A 149 21.28 -17.94 17.47
CA GLU A 149 21.00 -19.28 17.01
C GLU A 149 21.19 -19.37 15.49
N ASN A 150 21.92 -20.38 15.03
CA ASN A 150 22.04 -20.64 13.59
C ASN A 150 20.94 -21.60 13.14
N LEU A 151 19.91 -21.05 12.51
CA LEU A 151 18.72 -21.78 12.08
C LEU A 151 18.56 -21.72 10.58
N GLU A 152 18.06 -22.80 10.01
CA GLU A 152 17.56 -22.74 8.64
C GLU A 152 16.34 -21.80 8.56
N ARG A 153 16.29 -21.11 7.45
CA ARG A 153 15.19 -20.19 7.16
C ARG A 153 13.88 -20.98 7.01
N PRO A 154 12.82 -20.60 7.73
CA PRO A 154 11.55 -21.30 7.61
C PRO A 154 10.90 -21.07 6.24
N ASP A 155 10.23 -22.09 5.74
CA ASP A 155 9.29 -21.94 4.64
C ASP A 155 7.97 -21.36 5.17
N ILE A 156 7.45 -20.35 4.46
CA ILE A 156 6.25 -19.63 4.89
C ILE A 156 5.08 -20.03 4.02
N GLU A 157 4.18 -20.79 4.61
CA GLU A 157 2.93 -21.16 3.98
C GLU A 157 1.87 -20.08 4.22
N LEU A 158 1.16 -19.71 3.15
CA LEU A 158 0.04 -18.79 3.22
C LEU A 158 -1.25 -19.46 2.77
N PRO A 159 -2.39 -19.11 3.40
CA PRO A 159 -3.69 -19.49 2.89
C PRO A 159 -3.85 -19.05 1.42
N LYS A 160 -4.57 -19.84 0.63
CA LYS A 160 -4.74 -19.59 -0.81
C LYS A 160 -5.34 -18.21 -1.08
N ASP A 161 -6.28 -17.79 -0.24
CA ASP A 161 -6.97 -16.50 -0.35
C ASP A 161 -6.08 -15.31 0.00
N MET A 162 -4.89 -15.56 0.59
CA MET A 162 -3.91 -14.54 0.96
C MET A 162 -2.70 -14.50 0.03
N ARG A 163 -2.76 -15.17 -1.10
CA ARG A 163 -1.70 -15.13 -2.11
C ARG A 163 -2.04 -14.11 -3.18
N PHE A 164 -1.22 -13.07 -3.27
CA PHE A 164 -1.39 -11.97 -4.22
C PHE A 164 -0.23 -11.91 -5.22
N ASP A 165 -0.54 -11.48 -6.45
CA ASP A 165 0.46 -11.08 -7.44
C ASP A 165 1.00 -9.66 -7.12
N GLU A 166 1.87 -9.12 -7.97
CA GLU A 166 2.47 -7.79 -7.80
C GLU A 166 1.45 -6.65 -7.94
N PHE A 167 0.28 -6.93 -8.50
CA PHE A 167 -0.79 -5.97 -8.75
C PHE A 167 -1.93 -6.06 -7.73
N GLY A 168 -1.82 -6.99 -6.75
CA GLY A 168 -2.85 -7.21 -5.72
C GLY A 168 -4.01 -8.11 -6.17
N ARG A 169 -3.86 -8.84 -7.29
CA ARG A 169 -4.84 -9.84 -7.68
C ARG A 169 -4.57 -11.12 -6.91
N GLN A 170 -5.61 -11.74 -6.40
CA GLN A 170 -5.47 -13.07 -5.78
C GLN A 170 -4.99 -14.08 -6.85
N LEU A 171 -3.95 -14.84 -6.49
CA LEU A 171 -3.46 -15.92 -7.35
C LEU A 171 -4.51 -17.02 -7.33
N ALA A 172 -5.32 -17.10 -8.41
CA ALA A 172 -6.25 -18.19 -8.61
C ALA A 172 -5.53 -19.54 -8.54
N MET A 173 -6.23 -20.59 -8.08
CA MET A 173 -5.72 -21.96 -8.20
C MET A 173 -5.33 -22.18 -9.65
N GLY A 174 -4.06 -22.53 -9.90
CA GLY A 174 -3.68 -23.04 -11.19
C GLY A 174 -4.59 -24.21 -11.51
N THR A 175 -5.48 -24.03 -12.46
CA THR A 175 -6.06 -25.14 -13.20
C THR A 175 -4.86 -25.84 -13.79
N GLY A 176 -4.55 -27.04 -13.25
CA GLY A 176 -3.54 -27.91 -13.82
C GLY A 176 -3.82 -28.05 -15.30
N GLY A 177 -2.94 -27.47 -16.13
CA GLY A 177 -2.93 -27.76 -17.54
C GLY A 177 -2.69 -29.24 -17.71
N TYR A 178 -3.71 -29.92 -18.11
CA TYR A 178 -3.56 -31.19 -18.79
C TYR A 178 -2.98 -30.87 -20.17
N ASP A 179 -1.69 -30.99 -20.29
CA ASP A 179 -1.09 -31.22 -21.60
C ASP A 179 -1.01 -32.73 -21.80
N ALA A 180 -1.88 -33.22 -22.68
CA ALA A 180 -1.81 -34.51 -23.31
C ALA A 180 -0.90 -34.42 -24.54
#